data_07fb4272cdd82e4757ae10cc906227ba
#
_entry.id   07fb4272cdd82e4757ae10cc906227ba
#
_cell.length_a   1.000
_cell.length_b   1.000
_cell.length_c   1.000
_cell.angle_alpha   90.00
_cell.angle_beta   90.00
_cell.angle_gamma   90.00
#
_symmetry.space_group_name_H-M   'P 1'
#
loop_
_entity.id
_entity.type
_entity.pdbx_description
1 polymer ?
#
loop_
_entity_poly.entity_id
_entity_poly.type
_entity_poly.pdbx_seq_one_letter_code
_entity_poly.pdbx_strand_id
1 'polypeptide(L)'
;AGVGVPPAGAPAFPNIPSTIANYPPQDVTTISPTFKNEYTWNATLQISQQLSRNDSFLIGYIMANGRNLQLQHNINLINPIGTLAEGRPDFGGCLASGTPQACSPLYRADPRFNNVTQVESGANSSFNALAVNYTHTISRGIQFNANYTWSHTMSNAPEINTFEVYP
;
A
#
# COMPACT_ATOMS: atom_id res chain seq x y z
N ALA A 1 19.50 -8.82 22.93
CA ALA A 1 18.89 -7.51 22.66
C ALA A 1 19.50 -6.52 23.62
N GLY A 2 20.48 -5.71 23.15
CA GLY A 2 21.11 -4.66 23.95
C GLY A 2 20.12 -3.51 24.15
N VAL A 3 19.87 -3.16 25.39
CA VAL A 3 19.17 -1.92 25.73
C VAL A 3 20.10 -0.78 25.32
N GLY A 4 19.75 -0.06 24.26
CA GLY A 4 20.54 1.10 23.82
C GLY A 4 20.65 2.11 24.97
N VAL A 5 21.86 2.58 25.23
CA VAL A 5 22.08 3.65 26.19
C VAL A 5 21.36 4.89 25.66
N PRO A 6 20.43 5.50 26.42
CA PRO A 6 19.76 6.71 25.97
C PRO A 6 20.79 7.81 25.69
N PRO A 7 20.55 8.67 24.67
CA PRO A 7 21.46 9.78 24.38
C PRO A 7 21.61 10.70 25.59
N ALA A 8 22.79 11.30 25.73
CA ALA A 8 23.06 12.24 26.83
C ALA A 8 22.02 13.38 26.82
N GLY A 9 21.34 13.55 27.94
CA GLY A 9 20.25 14.54 28.07
C GLY A 9 18.84 14.00 27.81
N ALA A 10 18.70 12.69 27.52
CA ALA A 10 17.37 12.10 27.42
C ALA A 10 16.67 12.11 28.79
N PRO A 11 15.38 12.49 28.83
CA PRO A 11 14.60 12.47 30.06
C PRO A 11 14.44 11.03 30.56
N ALA A 12 14.76 10.81 31.83
CA ALA A 12 14.62 9.52 32.49
C ALA A 12 13.39 9.52 33.39
N PHE A 13 12.55 8.51 33.25
CA PHE A 13 11.42 8.32 34.14
C PHE A 13 11.93 8.06 35.59
N PRO A 14 11.34 8.67 36.65
CA PRO A 14 10.13 9.51 36.63
C PRO A 14 10.35 11.02 36.39
N ASN A 15 11.60 11.47 36.20
CA ASN A 15 11.95 12.87 36.02
C ASN A 15 11.71 13.30 34.56
N ILE A 16 10.49 13.65 34.23
CA ILE A 16 10.17 14.23 32.93
C ILE A 16 10.36 15.75 33.03
N PRO A 17 11.32 16.36 32.29
CA PRO A 17 11.49 17.80 32.30
C PRO A 17 10.22 18.49 31.82
N SER A 18 9.80 19.54 32.56
CA SER A 18 8.65 20.33 32.17
C SER A 18 8.89 21.19 30.91
N THR A 19 10.16 21.33 30.52
CA THR A 19 10.56 22.05 29.31
C THR A 19 11.70 21.28 28.63
N ILE A 20 11.48 20.75 27.47
CA ILE A 20 12.51 20.11 26.65
C ILE A 20 12.98 21.14 25.62
N ALA A 21 14.09 21.80 25.94
CA ALA A 21 14.72 22.78 25.07
C ALA A 21 15.51 22.07 23.99
N ASN A 22 15.27 21.65 22.93
CA ASN A 22 15.96 20.93 21.86
C ASN A 22 15.56 19.45 21.74
N TYR A 23 14.28 19.18 21.63
CA TYR A 23 13.85 17.86 21.22
C TYR A 23 14.08 17.71 19.69
N PRO A 24 14.75 16.66 19.23
CA PRO A 24 14.89 16.45 17.79
C PRO A 24 13.48 16.25 17.18
N PRO A 25 13.24 16.74 15.96
CA PRO A 25 11.95 16.56 15.30
C PRO A 25 11.57 15.08 15.25
N GLN A 26 10.33 14.76 15.59
CA GLN A 26 9.82 13.40 15.66
C GLN A 26 8.99 13.06 14.42
N ASP A 27 8.99 11.78 14.06
CA ASP A 27 8.03 11.24 13.10
C ASP A 27 6.69 11.00 13.80
N VAL A 28 5.61 11.42 13.17
CA VAL A 28 4.25 11.30 13.69
C VAL A 28 3.35 10.65 12.63
N THR A 29 2.50 9.75 13.07
CA THR A 29 1.43 9.20 12.22
C THR A 29 0.08 9.73 12.68
N THR A 30 -0.72 10.21 11.76
CA THR A 30 -2.07 10.72 11.98
C THR A 30 -3.07 10.07 11.07
N ILE A 31 -4.34 10.15 11.41
CA ILE A 31 -5.45 9.63 10.60
C ILE A 31 -6.20 10.82 10.02
N SER A 32 -6.52 10.74 8.73
CA SER A 32 -7.32 11.77 8.07
C SER A 32 -8.69 11.94 8.75
N PRO A 33 -9.16 13.18 8.99
CA PRO A 33 -10.50 13.42 9.49
C PRO A 33 -11.61 12.85 8.62
N THR A 34 -11.31 12.60 7.35
CA THR A 34 -12.25 12.02 6.36
C THR A 34 -12.05 10.53 6.14
N PHE A 35 -11.30 9.86 7.04
CA PHE A 35 -11.05 8.45 6.94
C PHE A 35 -12.34 7.63 6.92
N LYS A 36 -12.42 6.69 5.98
CA LYS A 36 -13.56 5.79 5.79
C LYS A 36 -13.07 4.34 5.87
N ASN A 37 -13.89 3.46 6.35
CA ASN A 37 -13.58 2.04 6.33
C ASN A 37 -13.49 1.52 4.89
N GLU A 38 -12.50 0.68 4.67
CA GLU A 38 -12.36 -0.06 3.41
C GLU A 38 -13.45 -1.11 3.27
N TYR A 39 -13.85 -1.38 2.04
CA TYR A 39 -14.77 -2.46 1.72
C TYR A 39 -14.48 -3.05 0.35
N THR A 40 -14.86 -4.31 0.18
CA THR A 40 -14.67 -5.03 -1.08
C THR A 40 -16.00 -5.62 -1.55
N TRP A 41 -16.30 -5.38 -2.82
CA TRP A 41 -17.41 -6.02 -3.51
C TRP A 41 -16.88 -7.24 -4.24
N ASN A 42 -17.44 -8.40 -3.90
CA ASN A 42 -17.10 -9.64 -4.57
C ASN A 42 -18.33 -10.17 -5.30
N ALA A 43 -18.13 -10.57 -6.55
CA ALA A 43 -19.17 -11.24 -7.34
C ALA A 43 -18.55 -12.43 -8.07
N THR A 44 -19.26 -13.54 -8.10
CA THR A 44 -18.87 -14.74 -8.83
C THR A 44 -20.07 -15.28 -9.58
N LEU A 45 -19.88 -15.50 -10.87
CA LEU A 45 -20.85 -16.19 -11.74
C LEU A 45 -20.19 -17.44 -12.30
N GLN A 46 -20.82 -18.57 -12.11
CA GLN A 46 -20.33 -19.85 -12.63
C GLN A 46 -21.43 -20.57 -13.42
N ILE A 47 -21.04 -21.15 -14.53
CA ILE A 47 -21.88 -22.02 -15.36
C ILE A 47 -21.15 -23.35 -15.49
N SER A 48 -21.81 -24.42 -15.07
CA SER A 48 -21.33 -25.77 -15.23
C SER A 48 -22.26 -26.52 -16.18
N GLN A 49 -21.71 -27.11 -17.21
CA GLN A 49 -22.45 -27.86 -18.21
C GLN A 49 -21.83 -29.23 -18.43
N GLN A 50 -22.63 -30.27 -18.30
CA GLN A 50 -22.25 -31.61 -18.76
C GLN A 50 -22.53 -31.72 -20.25
N LEU A 51 -21.45 -31.90 -21.05
CA LEU A 51 -21.52 -31.97 -22.49
C LEU A 51 -21.84 -33.41 -22.99
N SER A 52 -21.31 -34.39 -22.28
CA SER A 52 -21.57 -35.82 -22.51
C SER A 52 -21.54 -36.59 -21.19
N ARG A 53 -21.71 -37.92 -21.25
CA ARG A 53 -21.61 -38.78 -20.07
C ARG A 53 -20.23 -38.68 -19.38
N ASN A 54 -19.21 -38.33 -20.15
CA ASN A 54 -17.82 -38.36 -19.74
C ASN A 54 -17.19 -36.96 -19.73
N ASP A 55 -17.88 -35.96 -20.27
CA ASP A 55 -17.33 -34.62 -20.47
C ASP A 55 -18.12 -33.57 -19.69
N SER A 56 -17.43 -32.76 -18.88
CA SER A 56 -17.99 -31.63 -18.21
C SER A 56 -17.14 -30.39 -18.45
N PHE A 57 -17.81 -29.24 -18.50
CA PHE A 57 -17.23 -27.94 -18.71
C PHE A 57 -17.73 -26.97 -17.67
N LEU A 58 -16.84 -26.19 -17.09
CA LEU A 58 -17.15 -25.13 -16.15
C LEU A 58 -16.50 -23.85 -16.63
N ILE A 59 -17.26 -22.78 -16.70
CA ILE A 59 -16.79 -21.42 -16.93
C ILE A 59 -17.22 -20.54 -15.76
N GLY A 60 -16.30 -19.80 -15.20
CA GLY A 60 -16.56 -18.91 -14.05
C GLY A 60 -15.95 -17.54 -14.28
N TYR A 61 -16.70 -16.51 -13.96
CA TYR A 61 -16.22 -15.14 -13.88
C TYR A 61 -16.19 -14.70 -12.42
N ILE A 62 -15.06 -14.14 -12.00
CA ILE A 62 -14.83 -13.67 -10.63
C ILE A 62 -14.46 -12.19 -10.71
N MET A 63 -15.12 -11.38 -9.90
CA MET A 63 -14.86 -9.97 -9.76
C MET A 63 -14.66 -9.63 -8.28
N ALA A 64 -13.63 -8.81 -7.99
CA ALA A 64 -13.42 -8.23 -6.68
C ALA A 64 -12.99 -6.76 -6.84
N ASN A 65 -13.75 -5.84 -6.27
CA ASN A 65 -13.47 -4.42 -6.32
C ASN A 65 -13.32 -3.85 -4.91
N GLY A 66 -12.11 -3.45 -4.55
CA GLY A 66 -11.80 -2.76 -3.29
C GLY A 66 -12.01 -1.26 -3.44
N ARG A 67 -12.57 -0.65 -2.40
CA ARG A 67 -12.82 0.78 -2.30
C ARG A 67 -12.38 1.31 -0.95
N ASN A 68 -12.00 2.59 -0.93
CA ASN A 68 -11.50 3.27 0.27
C ASN A 68 -10.28 2.56 0.89
N LEU A 69 -9.46 1.90 0.07
CA LEU A 69 -8.26 1.26 0.58
C LEU A 69 -7.32 2.31 1.17
N GLN A 70 -6.60 1.91 2.19
CA GLN A 70 -5.68 2.79 2.90
C GLN A 70 -4.51 3.16 2.01
N LEU A 71 -4.15 4.43 2.08
CA LEU A 71 -2.90 4.95 1.57
C LEU A 71 -2.27 5.88 2.61
N GLN A 72 -0.97 6.06 2.50
CA GLN A 72 -0.21 6.89 3.43
C GLN A 72 0.61 7.90 2.63
N HIS A 73 0.59 9.15 3.03
CA HIS A 73 1.47 10.16 2.48
C HIS A 73 1.98 11.12 3.55
N ASN A 74 3.11 11.74 3.28
CA ASN A 74 3.70 12.70 4.20
C ASN A 74 3.09 14.09 3.95
N ILE A 75 2.31 14.59 4.88
CA ILE A 75 1.69 15.92 4.81
C ILE A 75 2.58 17.05 5.30
N ASN A 76 3.78 16.74 5.80
CA ASN A 76 4.73 17.75 6.30
C ASN A 76 5.73 18.21 5.24
N LEU A 77 5.45 17.98 3.96
CA LEU A 77 6.23 18.50 2.85
C LEU A 77 5.65 19.81 2.37
N ILE A 78 6.53 20.75 2.01
CA ILE A 78 6.13 21.96 1.26
C ILE A 78 5.81 21.56 -0.18
N ASN A 79 5.16 22.46 -0.91
CA ASN A 79 4.95 22.23 -2.34
C ASN A 79 6.29 22.05 -3.07
N PRO A 80 6.36 21.13 -4.04
CA PRO A 80 7.57 20.92 -4.82
C PRO A 80 7.96 22.20 -5.56
N ILE A 81 9.24 22.47 -5.60
CA ILE A 81 9.81 23.65 -6.30
C ILE A 81 10.05 23.38 -7.77
N GLY A 82 9.98 22.13 -8.21
CA GLY A 82 10.21 21.70 -9.58
C GLY A 82 10.01 20.20 -9.76
N THR A 83 10.57 19.70 -10.84
CA THR A 83 10.59 18.27 -11.17
C THR A 83 12.02 17.87 -11.51
N LEU A 84 12.49 16.79 -10.94
CA LEU A 84 13.80 16.21 -11.24
C LEU A 84 13.83 15.62 -12.66
N ALA A 85 15.03 15.41 -13.18
CA ALA A 85 15.22 14.88 -14.55
C ALA A 85 14.55 13.52 -14.78
N GLU A 86 14.39 12.70 -13.73
CA GLU A 86 13.68 11.42 -13.75
C GLU A 86 12.15 11.54 -13.56
N GLY A 87 11.59 12.76 -13.49
CA GLY A 87 10.16 13.01 -13.40
C GLY A 87 9.57 13.05 -11.98
N ARG A 88 10.38 12.87 -10.94
CA ARG A 88 9.93 12.99 -9.54
C ARG A 88 9.82 14.45 -9.10
N PRO A 89 8.88 14.79 -8.20
CA PRO A 89 8.81 16.11 -7.60
C PRO A 89 10.11 16.47 -6.87
N ASP A 90 10.59 17.70 -7.06
CA ASP A 90 11.75 18.24 -6.37
C ASP A 90 11.29 19.13 -5.21
N PHE A 91 11.56 18.69 -3.99
CA PHE A 91 11.27 19.44 -2.76
C PHE A 91 12.48 20.25 -2.26
N GLY A 92 13.52 20.39 -3.07
CA GLY A 92 14.70 21.18 -2.74
C GLY A 92 15.63 20.54 -1.71
N GLY A 93 16.76 20.01 -2.17
CA GLY A 93 17.86 19.55 -1.31
C GLY A 93 17.71 18.21 -0.61
N CYS A 94 16.59 17.52 -0.74
CA CYS A 94 16.43 16.17 -0.18
C CYS A 94 17.18 15.09 -0.99
N LEU A 95 17.54 15.37 -2.25
CA LEU A 95 18.08 14.38 -3.19
C LEU A 95 19.38 14.79 -3.87
N ALA A 96 19.91 15.98 -3.58
CA ALA A 96 21.08 16.50 -4.29
C ALA A 96 22.39 15.76 -4.00
N SER A 97 22.43 14.82 -3.03
CA SER A 97 23.67 14.16 -2.60
C SER A 97 23.69 12.64 -2.68
N GLY A 98 22.71 11.99 -3.32
CA GLY A 98 22.73 10.52 -3.51
C GLY A 98 22.63 9.69 -2.22
N THR A 99 22.58 10.30 -1.06
CA THR A 99 22.27 9.66 0.22
C THR A 99 20.84 10.00 0.62
N PRO A 100 20.07 9.05 1.15
CA PRO A 100 18.76 9.34 1.74
C PRO A 100 18.97 10.17 3.03
N GLN A 101 19.32 11.42 2.85
CA GLN A 101 19.43 12.38 3.94
C GLN A 101 18.01 12.83 4.29
N ALA A 102 17.71 12.80 5.57
CA ALA A 102 16.48 13.41 6.06
C ALA A 102 16.34 14.81 5.47
N CYS A 103 15.21 15.09 4.81
CA CYS A 103 14.96 16.42 4.25
C CYS A 103 15.26 17.48 5.29
N SER A 104 16.03 18.50 4.92
CA SER A 104 16.36 19.61 5.83
C SER A 104 15.06 20.18 6.46
N PRO A 105 15.08 20.57 7.71
CA PRO A 105 13.93 21.24 8.36
C PRO A 105 13.35 22.42 7.56
N LEU A 106 14.15 23.02 6.69
CA LEU A 106 13.75 24.13 5.80
C LEU A 106 12.68 23.75 4.76
N TYR A 107 12.52 22.47 4.45
CA TYR A 107 11.56 21.99 3.46
C TYR A 107 10.33 21.33 4.07
N ARG A 108 10.12 21.52 5.35
CA ARG A 108 8.97 21.02 6.09
C ARG A 108 7.97 22.12 6.35
N ALA A 109 6.69 21.80 6.21
CA ALA A 109 5.61 22.73 6.52
C ALA A 109 5.62 23.09 8.02
N ASP A 110 5.90 22.11 8.88
CA ASP A 110 6.11 22.31 10.31
C ASP A 110 7.48 21.74 10.74
N PRO A 111 8.46 22.58 11.07
CA PRO A 111 9.82 22.15 11.43
C PRO A 111 9.91 21.41 12.78
N ARG A 112 8.84 21.41 13.58
CA ARG A 112 8.78 20.67 14.86
C ARG A 112 8.72 19.17 14.65
N PHE A 113 8.28 18.73 13.46
CA PHE A 113 8.15 17.31 13.10
C PHE A 113 9.08 16.96 11.95
N ASN A 114 9.49 15.71 11.88
CA ASN A 114 10.15 15.15 10.72
C ASN A 114 9.12 14.80 9.66
N ASN A 115 8.62 13.56 9.65
CA ASN A 115 7.55 13.16 8.79
C ASN A 115 6.24 13.20 9.57
N VAL A 116 5.21 13.73 8.95
CA VAL A 116 3.84 13.59 9.42
C VAL A 116 3.11 12.72 8.42
N THR A 117 3.11 11.42 8.67
CA THR A 117 2.46 10.44 7.81
C THR A 117 0.96 10.43 8.09
N GLN A 118 0.17 10.85 7.12
CA GLN A 118 -1.28 10.78 7.22
C GLN A 118 -1.80 9.51 6.54
N VAL A 119 -2.60 8.74 7.30
CA VAL A 119 -3.35 7.59 6.79
C VAL A 119 -4.70 8.09 6.31
N GLU A 120 -5.01 7.82 5.05
CA GLU A 120 -6.29 8.21 4.43
C GLU A 120 -6.90 7.08 3.61
N SER A 121 -8.17 7.26 3.22
CA SER A 121 -8.95 6.31 2.44
C SER A 121 -9.14 6.87 1.03
N GLY A 122 -8.26 6.55 0.11
CA GLY A 122 -8.30 7.11 -1.24
C GLY A 122 -8.00 6.10 -2.35
N ALA A 123 -7.48 4.94 -1.99
CA ALA A 123 -7.09 3.96 -2.97
C ALA A 123 -8.23 3.01 -3.35
N ASN A 124 -8.12 2.45 -4.55
CA ASN A 124 -9.08 1.51 -5.11
C ASN A 124 -8.33 0.36 -5.76
N SER A 125 -8.96 -0.80 -5.80
CA SER A 125 -8.47 -1.96 -6.54
C SER A 125 -9.57 -2.58 -7.36
N SER A 126 -9.20 -3.25 -8.44
CA SER A 126 -10.10 -4.01 -9.31
C SER A 126 -9.41 -5.28 -9.73
N PHE A 127 -10.04 -6.40 -9.47
CA PHE A 127 -9.65 -7.73 -9.91
C PHE A 127 -10.75 -8.34 -10.72
N ASN A 128 -10.40 -8.87 -11.90
CA ASN A 128 -11.32 -9.60 -12.77
C ASN A 128 -10.62 -10.86 -13.23
N ALA A 129 -11.30 -11.99 -13.17
CA ALA A 129 -10.78 -13.28 -13.63
C ALA A 129 -11.83 -14.09 -14.35
N LEU A 130 -11.39 -14.79 -15.39
CA LEU A 130 -12.14 -15.82 -16.10
C LEU A 130 -11.46 -17.16 -15.83
N ALA A 131 -12.17 -18.09 -15.26
CA ALA A 131 -11.71 -19.43 -15.01
C ALA A 131 -12.49 -20.43 -15.91
N VAL A 132 -11.76 -21.30 -16.57
CA VAL A 132 -12.32 -22.34 -17.42
C VAL A 132 -11.75 -23.67 -16.96
N ASN A 133 -12.62 -24.65 -16.72
CA ASN A 133 -12.25 -26.01 -16.42
C ASN A 133 -12.96 -26.96 -17.37
N TYR A 134 -12.20 -27.86 -17.93
CA TYR A 134 -12.73 -29.01 -18.71
C TYR A 134 -12.27 -30.30 -18.08
N THR A 135 -13.19 -31.23 -17.86
CA THR A 135 -12.93 -32.53 -17.29
C THR A 135 -13.45 -33.59 -18.22
N HIS A 136 -12.57 -34.53 -18.63
CA HIS A 136 -12.92 -35.75 -19.31
C HIS A 136 -12.73 -36.93 -18.37
N THR A 137 -13.81 -37.61 -18.01
CA THR A 137 -13.78 -38.78 -17.14
C THR A 137 -13.48 -40.01 -18.00
N ILE A 138 -12.95 -41.07 -17.39
CA ILE A 138 -12.46 -42.27 -18.07
C ILE A 138 -13.39 -42.72 -19.20
N SER A 139 -12.90 -42.61 -20.41
CA SER A 139 -13.48 -43.18 -21.62
C SER A 139 -12.35 -43.82 -22.43
N ARG A 140 -12.50 -45.09 -22.77
CA ARG A 140 -11.47 -45.86 -23.51
C ARG A 140 -10.07 -45.80 -22.86
N GLY A 141 -9.99 -45.73 -21.53
CA GLY A 141 -8.73 -45.70 -20.79
C GLY A 141 -8.06 -44.33 -20.63
N ILE A 142 -8.68 -43.23 -21.09
CA ILE A 142 -8.13 -41.88 -20.99
C ILE A 142 -8.98 -41.04 -20.04
N GLN A 143 -8.30 -40.37 -19.12
CA GLN A 143 -8.89 -39.34 -18.26
C GLN A 143 -7.96 -38.14 -18.23
N PHE A 144 -8.51 -36.92 -18.33
CA PHE A 144 -7.73 -35.72 -18.15
C PHE A 144 -8.59 -34.55 -17.63
N ASN A 145 -7.91 -33.55 -17.03
CA ASN A 145 -8.49 -32.32 -16.58
C ASN A 145 -7.62 -31.16 -17.12
N ALA A 146 -8.27 -30.18 -17.73
CA ALA A 146 -7.60 -28.98 -18.22
C ALA A 146 -8.21 -27.75 -17.52
N ASN A 147 -7.34 -26.92 -16.92
CA ASN A 147 -7.72 -25.68 -16.26
C ASN A 147 -7.01 -24.50 -16.93
N TYR A 148 -7.75 -23.46 -17.21
CA TYR A 148 -7.21 -22.20 -17.68
C TYR A 148 -7.80 -21.05 -16.87
N THR A 149 -6.94 -20.16 -16.41
CA THR A 149 -7.37 -18.94 -15.72
C THR A 149 -6.70 -17.74 -16.35
N TRP A 150 -7.50 -16.80 -16.81
CA TRP A 150 -7.06 -15.47 -17.17
C TRP A 150 -7.48 -14.48 -16.09
N SER A 151 -6.57 -13.61 -15.66
CA SER A 151 -6.90 -12.59 -14.67
C SER A 151 -6.21 -11.27 -14.96
N HIS A 152 -6.85 -10.21 -14.53
CA HIS A 152 -6.34 -8.86 -14.62
C HIS A 152 -6.60 -8.11 -13.30
N THR A 153 -5.54 -7.56 -12.73
CA THR A 153 -5.59 -6.80 -11.48
C THR A 153 -5.07 -5.39 -11.73
N MET A 154 -5.79 -4.40 -11.24
CA MET A 154 -5.35 -3.01 -11.17
C MET A 154 -5.54 -2.50 -9.76
N SER A 155 -4.57 -1.76 -9.25
CA SER A 155 -4.66 -1.09 -7.96
C SER A 155 -3.86 0.20 -8.01
N ASN A 156 -4.40 1.25 -7.40
CA ASN A 156 -3.66 2.47 -7.09
C ASN A 156 -3.35 2.57 -5.59
N ALA A 157 -3.63 1.50 -4.81
CA ALA A 157 -3.11 1.39 -3.47
C ALA A 157 -1.60 1.13 -3.57
N PRO A 158 -0.74 1.99 -3.01
CA PRO A 158 0.65 1.64 -2.84
C PRO A 158 0.73 0.40 -1.96
N GLU A 159 1.66 -0.49 -2.26
CA GLU A 159 1.96 -1.59 -1.36
C GLU A 159 2.27 -0.98 0.01
N ILE A 160 1.62 -1.46 1.07
CA ILE A 160 1.85 -0.97 2.44
C ILE A 160 3.24 -1.49 2.89
N ASN A 161 4.25 -1.14 2.15
CA ASN A 161 5.62 -1.25 2.58
C ASN A 161 5.94 0.06 3.29
N THR A 162 6.23 -0.04 4.55
CA THR A 162 6.50 1.01 5.53
C THR A 162 7.57 2.05 5.12
N PHE A 163 8.05 2.03 3.89
CA PHE A 163 9.17 2.85 3.44
C PHE A 163 8.88 3.75 2.23
N GLU A 164 7.78 3.57 1.53
CA GLU A 164 7.41 4.47 0.43
C GLU A 164 6.32 5.44 0.90
N VAL A 165 6.77 6.58 1.37
CA VAL A 165 5.93 7.75 1.58
C VAL A 165 5.87 8.48 0.25
N TYR A 166 4.75 8.37 -0.47
CA TYR A 166 4.52 9.18 -1.66
C TYR A 166 4.28 10.63 -1.24
N PRO A 167 4.93 11.59 -1.89
CA PRO A 167 4.70 13.00 -1.63
C PRO A 167 3.31 13.46 -2.07
#